data_3595775adb56fbefd3796be7582bb69a
#
_entry.id   3595775adb56fbefd3796be7582bb69a
#
_cell.length_a   1.000
_cell.length_b   1.000
_cell.length_c   1.000
_cell.angle_alpha   90.00
_cell.angle_beta   90.00
_cell.angle_gamma   90.00
#
_symmetry.space_group_name_H-M   'P 1'
#
loop_
_entity.id
_entity.type
_entity.pdbx_description
1 polymer ?
#
loop_
_entity_poly.entity_id
_entity_poly.type
_entity_poly.pdbx_seq_one_letter_code
_entity_poly.pdbx_strand_id
1 'polypeptide(L)'
;MSTLKKFSITGTAGNLEGIAHIPVAGSEPGRGDAPRALAVVAHPLPTMGGTMENKVAVTLAKAYAELGCVALRFNFRGVGASAGEFTGGAGEEQDLIAVVNYAREQFGDDLPVLLSGFSFGGYVAARAAQHLHPQHLVLAAPAVGRFAMPTVAPDTLVIHGEQDEVVPLADVLEWARPQHLPIVVLPQAGHFFHGRLTQLRDIVQRHFRGVEL
;
A
#
# COMPACT_ATOMS: atom_id res chain seq x y z
N MET A 1 14.15 -0.83 -13.39
CA MET A 1 13.01 -1.36 -14.19
C MET A 1 12.44 -2.59 -13.51
N SER A 2 11.14 -2.92 -13.70
CA SER A 2 10.52 -4.12 -13.12
C SER A 2 9.76 -4.90 -14.19
N THR A 3 9.73 -6.24 -14.07
CA THR A 3 8.89 -7.11 -14.87
C THR A 3 7.53 -7.27 -14.17
N LEU A 4 6.43 -7.23 -14.94
CA LEU A 4 5.09 -7.44 -14.42
C LEU A 4 4.69 -8.90 -14.58
N LYS A 5 4.28 -9.55 -13.48
CA LYS A 5 3.77 -10.93 -13.47
C LYS A 5 2.38 -10.94 -12.85
N LYS A 6 1.37 -11.36 -13.60
CA LYS A 6 0.03 -11.60 -13.06
C LYS A 6 0.05 -12.80 -12.14
N PHE A 7 -0.75 -12.76 -11.09
CA PHE A 7 -0.97 -13.89 -10.19
C PHE A 7 -2.45 -14.03 -9.84
N SER A 8 -2.81 -15.20 -9.39
CA SER A 8 -4.13 -15.53 -8.88
C SER A 8 -3.95 -16.47 -7.69
N ILE A 9 -4.59 -16.17 -6.59
CA ILE A 9 -4.51 -16.93 -5.34
C ILE A 9 -5.88 -17.24 -4.78
N THR A 10 -5.97 -18.24 -3.92
CA THR A 10 -7.19 -18.51 -3.18
C THR A 10 -7.20 -17.71 -1.89
N GLY A 11 -8.10 -16.75 -1.78
CA GLY A 11 -8.42 -16.03 -0.54
C GLY A 11 -9.61 -16.66 0.19
N THR A 12 -10.04 -16.03 1.29
CA THR A 12 -11.16 -16.53 2.12
C THR A 12 -12.53 -16.43 1.42
N ALA A 13 -12.69 -15.53 0.46
CA ALA A 13 -13.92 -15.34 -0.33
C ALA A 13 -13.85 -16.00 -1.72
N GLY A 14 -12.79 -16.72 -2.02
CA GLY A 14 -12.51 -17.33 -3.32
C GLY A 14 -11.26 -16.74 -3.96
N ASN A 15 -11.21 -16.73 -5.30
CA ASN A 15 -10.05 -16.29 -6.04
C ASN A 15 -9.79 -14.79 -5.89
N LEU A 16 -8.52 -14.40 -5.73
CA LEU A 16 -8.04 -13.02 -5.78
C LEU A 16 -7.02 -12.87 -6.91
N GLU A 17 -7.19 -11.85 -7.74
CA GLU A 17 -6.25 -11.52 -8.81
C GLU A 17 -5.30 -10.39 -8.42
N GLY A 18 -4.09 -10.42 -8.95
CA GLY A 18 -3.13 -9.36 -8.71
C GLY A 18 -1.98 -9.31 -9.73
N ILE A 19 -1.11 -8.33 -9.54
CA ILE A 19 0.08 -8.09 -10.35
C ILE A 19 1.26 -7.86 -9.42
N ALA A 20 2.32 -8.63 -9.62
CA ALA A 20 3.62 -8.43 -8.99
C ALA A 20 4.54 -7.62 -9.92
N HIS A 21 5.15 -6.59 -9.37
CA HIS A 21 6.26 -5.85 -9.94
C HIS A 21 7.55 -6.48 -9.41
N ILE A 22 8.24 -7.23 -10.24
CA ILE A 22 9.49 -7.94 -9.87
C ILE A 22 10.66 -7.10 -10.36
N PRO A 23 11.58 -6.66 -9.47
CA PRO A 23 12.78 -5.93 -9.87
C PRO A 23 13.60 -6.74 -10.88
N VAL A 24 14.16 -6.08 -11.88
CA VAL A 24 15.07 -6.73 -12.81
C VAL A 24 16.45 -6.82 -12.15
N ALA A 25 17.02 -8.03 -12.11
CA ALA A 25 18.35 -8.30 -11.60
C ALA A 25 19.40 -7.38 -12.26
N GLY A 26 20.37 -6.88 -11.48
CA GLY A 26 21.44 -6.01 -11.98
C GLY A 26 21.00 -4.57 -12.28
N SER A 27 19.81 -4.13 -11.90
CA SER A 27 19.34 -2.75 -12.12
C SER A 27 20.08 -1.70 -11.26
N GLU A 28 20.82 -2.12 -10.22
CA GLU A 28 21.74 -1.26 -9.44
C GLU A 28 23.14 -1.89 -9.34
N PRO A 29 24.22 -1.16 -9.64
CA PRO A 29 25.58 -1.66 -9.52
C PRO A 29 25.93 -2.02 -8.06
N GLY A 30 26.46 -3.23 -7.85
CA GLY A 30 26.92 -3.69 -6.53
C GLY A 30 25.86 -4.35 -5.66
N ARG A 31 24.64 -4.55 -6.17
CA ARG A 31 23.55 -5.22 -5.48
C ARG A 31 23.37 -6.65 -5.97
N GLY A 32 23.18 -7.59 -5.04
CA GLY A 32 22.79 -8.97 -5.36
C GLY A 32 21.42 -9.03 -6.05
N ASP A 33 21.12 -10.16 -6.69
CA ASP A 33 19.87 -10.38 -7.45
C ASP A 33 18.63 -10.61 -6.57
N ALA A 34 18.79 -10.74 -5.26
CA ALA A 34 17.69 -10.99 -4.31
C ALA A 34 16.87 -9.71 -4.05
N PRO A 35 15.53 -9.82 -3.95
CA PRO A 35 14.70 -8.69 -3.55
C PRO A 35 15.00 -8.25 -2.12
N ARG A 36 14.86 -6.94 -1.84
CA ARG A 36 15.11 -6.36 -0.51
C ARG A 36 13.98 -6.60 0.47
N ALA A 37 12.76 -6.57 0.00
CA ALA A 37 11.54 -6.66 0.79
C ALA A 37 10.36 -7.05 -0.10
N LEU A 38 9.26 -7.42 0.57
CA LEU A 38 7.95 -7.63 -0.03
C LEU A 38 7.07 -6.41 0.28
N ALA A 39 6.56 -5.72 -0.74
CA ALA A 39 5.64 -4.63 -0.56
C ALA A 39 4.24 -5.02 -1.07
N VAL A 40 3.21 -4.89 -0.24
CA VAL A 40 1.82 -5.13 -0.64
C VAL A 40 1.05 -3.82 -0.62
N VAL A 41 0.42 -3.48 -1.75
CA VAL A 41 -0.25 -2.20 -1.97
C VAL A 41 -1.74 -2.41 -2.16
N ALA A 42 -2.54 -1.84 -1.27
CA ALA A 42 -3.99 -1.90 -1.27
C ALA A 42 -4.61 -0.68 -1.97
N HIS A 43 -5.59 -0.95 -2.85
CA HIS A 43 -6.27 0.07 -3.66
C HIS A 43 -7.40 0.79 -2.91
N PRO A 44 -7.92 1.94 -3.42
CA PRO A 44 -9.00 2.68 -2.78
C PRO A 44 -10.34 1.94 -2.82
N LEU A 45 -11.38 2.58 -2.29
CA LEU A 45 -12.70 2.00 -2.02
C LEU A 45 -13.33 1.31 -3.24
N PRO A 46 -13.60 -0.02 -3.18
CA PRO A 46 -14.21 -0.79 -4.25
C PRO A 46 -15.52 -0.21 -4.79
N THR A 47 -16.42 0.18 -3.90
CA THR A 47 -17.76 0.69 -4.24
C THR A 47 -17.73 2.06 -4.93
N MET A 48 -16.58 2.72 -4.96
CA MET A 48 -16.33 3.97 -5.68
C MET A 48 -15.43 3.77 -6.92
N GLY A 49 -15.38 2.56 -7.45
CA GLY A 49 -14.58 2.21 -8.63
C GLY A 49 -13.09 2.00 -8.35
N GLY A 50 -12.72 1.78 -7.08
CA GLY A 50 -11.35 1.44 -6.71
C GLY A 50 -10.92 0.08 -7.27
N THR A 51 -9.74 0.04 -7.87
CA THR A 51 -9.11 -1.18 -8.41
C THR A 51 -7.60 -1.11 -8.22
N MET A 52 -6.92 -2.24 -8.36
CA MET A 52 -5.44 -2.30 -8.36
C MET A 52 -4.79 -1.45 -9.46
N GLU A 53 -5.53 -1.03 -10.48
CA GLU A 53 -5.05 -0.14 -11.56
C GLU A 53 -5.18 1.35 -11.20
N ASN A 54 -5.66 1.69 -10.01
CA ASN A 54 -5.68 3.07 -9.54
C ASN A 54 -4.27 3.69 -9.61
N LYS A 55 -4.18 4.91 -10.13
CA LYS A 55 -2.89 5.58 -10.41
C LYS A 55 -2.02 5.74 -9.15
N VAL A 56 -2.63 5.98 -7.98
CA VAL A 56 -1.89 6.10 -6.72
C VAL A 56 -1.33 4.75 -6.31
N ALA A 57 -2.14 3.67 -6.34
CA ALA A 57 -1.69 2.31 -6.04
C ALA A 57 -0.58 1.85 -6.98
N VAL A 58 -0.71 2.11 -8.29
CA VAL A 58 0.33 1.84 -9.29
C VAL A 58 1.62 2.63 -8.99
N THR A 59 1.50 3.89 -8.58
CA THR A 59 2.66 4.75 -8.26
C THR A 59 3.40 4.22 -7.03
N LEU A 60 2.68 3.83 -5.99
CA LEU A 60 3.27 3.23 -4.78
C LEU A 60 4.00 1.92 -5.12
N ALA A 61 3.36 1.01 -5.88
CA ALA A 61 3.99 -0.25 -6.28
C ALA A 61 5.26 -0.02 -7.14
N LYS A 62 5.24 0.95 -8.05
CA LYS A 62 6.43 1.34 -8.82
C LYS A 62 7.53 1.90 -7.94
N ALA A 63 7.19 2.74 -6.94
CA ALA A 63 8.17 3.29 -6.00
C ALA A 63 8.93 2.18 -5.27
N TYR A 64 8.23 1.16 -4.78
CA TYR A 64 8.85 0.01 -4.12
C TYR A 64 9.68 -0.85 -5.08
N ALA A 65 9.17 -1.11 -6.29
CA ALA A 65 9.93 -1.87 -7.28
C ALA A 65 11.24 -1.17 -7.68
N GLU A 66 11.23 0.16 -7.78
CA GLU A 66 12.43 0.98 -8.04
C GLU A 66 13.41 0.99 -6.84
N LEU A 67 12.94 0.68 -5.62
CA LEU A 67 13.77 0.46 -4.43
C LEU A 67 14.32 -0.98 -4.32
N GLY A 68 14.03 -1.85 -5.30
CA GLY A 68 14.47 -3.24 -5.31
C GLY A 68 13.55 -4.20 -4.54
N CYS A 69 12.33 -3.78 -4.18
CA CYS A 69 11.34 -4.66 -3.55
C CYS A 69 10.49 -5.39 -4.59
N VAL A 70 10.02 -6.59 -4.27
CA VAL A 70 8.89 -7.19 -5.00
C VAL A 70 7.62 -6.51 -4.50
N ALA A 71 6.93 -5.79 -5.39
CA ALA A 71 5.73 -5.04 -5.02
C ALA A 71 4.47 -5.66 -5.64
N LEU A 72 3.52 -6.06 -4.80
CA LEU A 72 2.26 -6.67 -5.21
C LEU A 72 1.11 -5.68 -5.05
N ARG A 73 0.29 -5.56 -6.07
CA ARG A 73 -1.03 -4.91 -6.01
C ARG A 73 -2.07 -5.92 -6.48
N PHE A 74 -3.24 -5.89 -5.88
CA PHE A 74 -4.29 -6.88 -6.10
C PHE A 74 -5.66 -6.22 -6.07
N ASN A 75 -6.65 -6.88 -6.62
CA ASN A 75 -8.05 -6.48 -6.49
C ASN A 75 -8.65 -7.12 -5.24
N PHE A 76 -9.23 -6.29 -4.37
CA PHE A 76 -10.05 -6.77 -3.26
C PHE A 76 -11.21 -7.63 -3.77
N ARG A 77 -11.80 -8.40 -2.88
CA ARG A 77 -13.02 -9.18 -3.14
C ARG A 77 -14.09 -8.35 -3.84
N GLY A 78 -14.77 -8.97 -4.81
CA GLY A 78 -15.81 -8.31 -5.60
C GLY A 78 -15.32 -7.30 -6.64
N VAL A 79 -13.99 -7.17 -6.86
CA VAL A 79 -13.40 -6.24 -7.82
C VAL A 79 -12.72 -7.03 -8.94
N GLY A 80 -13.00 -6.68 -10.19
CA GLY A 80 -12.42 -7.33 -11.37
C GLY A 80 -12.72 -8.82 -11.42
N ALA A 81 -11.68 -9.66 -11.49
CA ALA A 81 -11.81 -11.12 -11.44
C ALA A 81 -11.68 -11.71 -10.03
N SER A 82 -11.54 -10.87 -9.00
CA SER A 82 -11.57 -11.31 -7.60
C SER A 82 -12.97 -11.68 -7.16
N ALA A 83 -13.10 -12.88 -6.57
CA ALA A 83 -14.38 -13.42 -6.09
C ALA A 83 -14.87 -12.70 -4.83
N GLY A 84 -16.13 -12.98 -4.44
CA GLY A 84 -16.75 -12.47 -3.23
C GLY A 84 -17.40 -11.11 -3.39
N GLU A 85 -17.70 -10.46 -2.26
CA GLU A 85 -18.39 -9.18 -2.19
C GLU A 85 -17.72 -8.27 -1.17
N PHE A 86 -17.84 -6.97 -1.35
CA PHE A 86 -17.32 -5.95 -0.43
C PHE A 86 -17.95 -6.08 0.97
N THR A 87 -17.12 -6.05 2.01
CA THR A 87 -17.53 -6.26 3.41
C THR A 87 -17.24 -5.06 4.33
N GLY A 88 -16.73 -3.96 3.80
CA GLY A 88 -16.47 -2.75 4.58
C GLY A 88 -15.16 -2.80 5.39
N GLY A 89 -14.24 -3.68 5.07
CA GLY A 89 -12.90 -3.72 5.64
C GLY A 89 -12.47 -5.05 6.23
N ALA A 90 -13.36 -5.78 6.92
CA ALA A 90 -12.97 -7.02 7.60
C ALA A 90 -12.56 -8.13 6.62
N GLY A 91 -13.28 -8.30 5.53
CA GLY A 91 -12.93 -9.26 4.49
C GLY A 91 -11.74 -8.78 3.66
N GLU A 92 -11.69 -7.49 3.34
CA GLU A 92 -10.58 -6.90 2.58
C GLU A 92 -9.25 -6.99 3.34
N GLU A 93 -9.29 -6.95 4.67
CA GLU A 93 -8.15 -7.25 5.54
C GLU A 93 -7.65 -8.68 5.35
N GLN A 94 -8.56 -9.66 5.31
CA GLN A 94 -8.21 -11.07 5.05
C GLN A 94 -7.63 -11.26 3.64
N ASP A 95 -8.14 -10.51 2.65
CA ASP A 95 -7.60 -10.54 1.29
C ASP A 95 -6.14 -10.04 1.28
N LEU A 96 -5.85 -8.92 1.97
CA LEU A 96 -4.50 -8.38 2.08
C LEU A 96 -3.56 -9.37 2.78
N ILE A 97 -4.00 -9.99 3.89
CA ILE A 97 -3.23 -11.02 4.60
C ILE A 97 -2.92 -12.21 3.68
N ALA A 98 -3.89 -12.67 2.89
CA ALA A 98 -3.69 -13.76 1.94
C ALA A 98 -2.63 -13.41 0.88
N VAL A 99 -2.63 -12.16 0.38
CA VAL A 99 -1.62 -11.69 -0.58
C VAL A 99 -0.23 -11.59 0.05
N VAL A 100 -0.12 -11.18 1.32
CA VAL A 100 1.17 -11.18 2.05
C VAL A 100 1.70 -12.59 2.20
N ASN A 101 0.86 -13.55 2.61
CA ASN A 101 1.26 -14.95 2.75
C ASN A 101 1.74 -15.53 1.41
N TYR A 102 0.99 -15.28 0.34
CA TYR A 102 1.42 -15.66 -1.01
C TYR A 102 2.77 -15.04 -1.39
N ALA A 103 2.97 -13.75 -1.09
CA ALA A 103 4.23 -13.08 -1.40
C ALA A 103 5.42 -13.73 -0.66
N ARG A 104 5.25 -14.08 0.60
CA ARG A 104 6.24 -14.81 1.40
C ARG A 104 6.57 -16.16 0.80
N GLU A 105 5.55 -16.97 0.49
CA GLU A 105 5.71 -18.30 -0.11
C GLU A 105 6.44 -18.25 -1.46
N GLN A 106 6.19 -17.23 -2.28
CA GLN A 106 6.74 -17.14 -3.63
C GLN A 106 8.11 -16.51 -3.74
N PHE A 107 8.43 -15.59 -2.82
CA PHE A 107 9.62 -14.72 -2.97
C PHE A 107 10.59 -14.80 -1.79
N GLY A 108 10.17 -15.35 -0.65
CA GLY A 108 11.00 -15.55 0.53
C GLY A 108 10.27 -15.18 1.82
N ASP A 109 10.21 -16.11 2.76
CA ASP A 109 9.48 -15.95 4.03
C ASP A 109 10.20 -15.01 5.00
N ASP A 110 11.53 -14.96 4.92
CA ASP A 110 12.39 -14.11 5.77
C ASP A 110 12.48 -12.66 5.29
N LEU A 111 11.90 -12.33 4.12
CA LEU A 111 11.94 -10.97 3.60
C LEU A 111 11.07 -10.01 4.43
N PRO A 112 11.57 -8.80 4.73
CA PRO A 112 10.79 -7.76 5.39
C PRO A 112 9.51 -7.45 4.62
N VAL A 113 8.40 -7.26 5.34
CA VAL A 113 7.10 -6.90 4.73
C VAL A 113 6.83 -5.42 4.90
N LEU A 114 6.52 -4.75 3.80
CA LEU A 114 6.05 -3.38 3.73
C LEU A 114 4.57 -3.39 3.36
N LEU A 115 3.72 -2.78 4.18
CA LEU A 115 2.32 -2.57 3.83
C LEU A 115 2.10 -1.14 3.35
N SER A 116 1.28 -0.99 2.33
CA SER A 116 0.93 0.31 1.82
C SER A 116 -0.51 0.34 1.33
N GLY A 117 -1.17 1.50 1.44
CA GLY A 117 -2.51 1.64 0.92
C GLY A 117 -2.90 3.08 0.64
N PHE A 118 -3.81 3.23 -0.33
CA PHE A 118 -4.40 4.51 -0.67
C PHE A 118 -5.86 4.57 -0.21
N SER A 119 -6.23 5.64 0.48
CA SER A 119 -7.61 5.88 0.94
C SER A 119 -8.16 4.72 1.76
N PHE A 120 -9.22 4.04 1.32
CA PHE A 120 -9.74 2.81 1.93
C PHE A 120 -8.67 1.72 2.04
N GLY A 121 -7.81 1.56 1.04
CA GLY A 121 -6.68 0.64 1.11
C GLY A 121 -5.71 0.98 2.24
N GLY A 122 -5.56 2.28 2.58
CA GLY A 122 -4.81 2.72 3.76
C GLY A 122 -5.46 2.27 5.08
N TYR A 123 -6.78 2.33 5.18
CA TYR A 123 -7.51 1.79 6.32
C TYR A 123 -7.32 0.27 6.45
N VAL A 124 -7.45 -0.47 5.34
CA VAL A 124 -7.26 -1.93 5.34
C VAL A 124 -5.81 -2.29 5.70
N ALA A 125 -4.82 -1.58 5.15
CA ALA A 125 -3.41 -1.80 5.46
C ALA A 125 -3.09 -1.53 6.95
N ALA A 126 -3.65 -0.47 7.53
CA ALA A 126 -3.49 -0.16 8.95
C ALA A 126 -4.11 -1.23 9.86
N ARG A 127 -5.27 -1.80 9.48
CA ARG A 127 -5.88 -2.93 10.20
C ARG A 127 -5.03 -4.19 10.11
N ALA A 128 -4.62 -4.57 8.91
CA ALA A 128 -3.78 -5.74 8.69
C ALA A 128 -2.42 -5.64 9.41
N ALA A 129 -1.88 -4.43 9.56
CA ALA A 129 -0.64 -4.18 10.29
C ALA A 129 -0.72 -4.60 11.77
N GLN A 130 -1.91 -4.58 12.39
CA GLN A 130 -2.12 -5.04 13.77
C GLN A 130 -1.83 -6.54 13.95
N HIS A 131 -1.94 -7.32 12.88
CA HIS A 131 -1.75 -8.78 12.88
C HIS A 131 -0.45 -9.22 12.21
N LEU A 132 -0.04 -8.50 11.17
CA LEU A 132 1.12 -8.86 10.34
C LEU A 132 2.44 -8.29 10.87
N HIS A 133 2.38 -7.25 11.71
CA HIS A 133 3.55 -6.52 12.24
C HIS A 133 4.58 -6.23 11.14
N PRO A 134 4.20 -5.47 10.08
CA PRO A 134 5.09 -5.20 8.97
C PRO A 134 6.30 -4.39 9.43
N GLN A 135 7.42 -4.49 8.71
CA GLN A 135 8.61 -3.67 8.94
C GLN A 135 8.28 -2.17 8.81
N HIS A 136 7.45 -1.82 7.83
CA HIS A 136 6.99 -0.45 7.62
C HIS A 136 5.57 -0.40 7.08
N LEU A 137 4.87 0.68 7.43
CA LEU A 137 3.53 1.02 6.95
C LEU A 137 3.54 2.38 6.25
N VAL A 138 2.98 2.46 5.04
CA VAL A 138 2.84 3.71 4.28
C VAL A 138 1.38 3.95 3.93
N LEU A 139 0.84 5.07 4.36
CA LEU A 139 -0.56 5.46 4.19
C LEU A 139 -0.65 6.71 3.31
N ALA A 140 -1.18 6.57 2.10
CA ALA A 140 -1.46 7.70 1.22
C ALA A 140 -2.94 8.09 1.35
N ALA A 141 -3.20 9.32 1.80
CA ALA A 141 -4.55 9.87 2.02
C ALA A 141 -5.50 8.86 2.71
N PRO A 142 -5.14 8.30 3.89
CA PRO A 142 -5.92 7.25 4.55
C PRO A 142 -7.35 7.72 4.84
N ALA A 143 -8.33 6.80 4.76
CA ALA A 143 -9.76 7.11 4.84
C ALA A 143 -10.25 7.42 6.27
N VAL A 144 -9.54 8.31 6.97
CA VAL A 144 -9.91 8.81 8.31
C VAL A 144 -11.29 9.49 8.28
N GLY A 145 -12.05 9.37 9.36
CA GLY A 145 -13.39 9.94 9.47
C GLY A 145 -14.48 9.12 8.76
N ARG A 146 -14.13 8.34 7.74
CA ARG A 146 -15.05 7.43 7.06
C ARG A 146 -15.04 6.02 7.65
N PHE A 147 -13.90 5.61 8.16
CA PHE A 147 -13.67 4.31 8.80
C PHE A 147 -12.96 4.51 10.14
N ALA A 148 -13.19 3.59 11.08
CA ALA A 148 -12.54 3.61 12.38
C ALA A 148 -11.05 3.20 12.22
N MET A 149 -10.20 4.17 11.88
CA MET A 149 -8.77 3.94 11.73
C MET A 149 -8.15 3.48 13.06
N PRO A 150 -7.37 2.39 13.07
CA PRO A 150 -6.63 1.99 14.26
C PRO A 150 -5.47 2.95 14.55
N THR A 151 -4.89 2.82 15.75
CA THR A 151 -3.55 3.35 16.01
C THR A 151 -2.52 2.60 15.16
N VAL A 152 -1.44 3.28 14.79
CA VAL A 152 -0.39 2.70 13.95
C VAL A 152 0.99 2.89 14.60
N ALA A 153 1.99 2.19 14.11
CA ALA A 153 3.36 2.33 14.59
C ALA A 153 3.86 3.79 14.39
N PRO A 154 4.66 4.33 15.33
CA PRO A 154 5.08 5.74 15.29
C PRO A 154 5.99 6.10 14.10
N ASP A 155 6.58 5.12 13.44
CA ASP A 155 7.39 5.25 12.23
C ASP A 155 6.59 5.12 10.92
N THR A 156 5.25 5.02 11.02
CA THR A 156 4.36 4.99 9.86
C THR A 156 4.49 6.26 9.03
N LEU A 157 4.77 6.11 7.73
CA LEU A 157 4.75 7.23 6.79
C LEU A 157 3.32 7.56 6.37
N VAL A 158 2.80 8.70 6.80
CA VAL A 158 1.52 9.23 6.34
C VAL A 158 1.75 10.37 5.36
N ILE A 159 1.16 10.28 4.16
CA ILE A 159 1.25 11.30 3.12
C ILE A 159 -0.17 11.77 2.80
N HIS A 160 -0.43 13.07 2.86
CA HIS A 160 -1.76 13.62 2.66
C HIS A 160 -1.76 14.90 1.81
N GLY A 161 -2.82 15.12 1.05
CA GLY A 161 -3.01 16.35 0.28
C GLY A 161 -3.58 17.47 1.14
N GLU A 162 -3.02 18.69 1.03
CA GLU A 162 -3.53 19.85 1.76
C GLU A 162 -5.00 20.17 1.42
N GLN A 163 -5.37 19.99 0.14
CA GLN A 163 -6.70 20.31 -0.40
C GLN A 163 -7.50 19.02 -0.71
N ASP A 164 -7.35 18.00 0.15
CA ASP A 164 -8.11 16.77 0.03
C ASP A 164 -9.59 17.02 0.35
N GLU A 165 -10.41 16.95 -0.70
CA GLU A 165 -11.85 17.18 -0.65
C GLU A 165 -12.65 15.93 -0.27
N VAL A 166 -12.01 14.77 -0.21
CA VAL A 166 -12.64 13.47 0.13
C VAL A 166 -12.40 13.10 1.57
N VAL A 167 -11.17 13.29 2.05
CA VAL A 167 -10.75 13.11 3.44
C VAL A 167 -10.08 14.41 3.90
N PRO A 168 -10.77 15.28 4.64
CA PRO A 168 -10.22 16.54 5.08
C PRO A 168 -8.92 16.37 5.88
N LEU A 169 -7.91 17.18 5.58
CA LEU A 169 -6.62 17.16 6.32
C LEU A 169 -6.84 17.31 7.83
N ALA A 170 -7.84 18.10 8.24
CA ALA A 170 -8.19 18.29 9.65
C ALA A 170 -8.50 16.97 10.35
N ASP A 171 -9.24 16.07 9.70
CA ASP A 171 -9.61 14.77 10.27
C ASP A 171 -8.36 13.88 10.45
N VAL A 172 -7.43 13.92 9.49
CA VAL A 172 -6.17 13.18 9.57
C VAL A 172 -5.28 13.72 10.68
N LEU A 173 -5.24 15.04 10.88
CA LEU A 173 -4.52 15.66 11.99
C LEU A 173 -5.14 15.29 13.35
N GLU A 174 -6.48 15.24 13.47
CA GLU A 174 -7.16 14.80 14.69
C GLU A 174 -6.84 13.35 15.03
N TRP A 175 -6.84 12.46 14.04
CA TRP A 175 -6.47 11.05 14.23
C TRP A 175 -4.98 10.88 14.60
N ALA A 176 -4.09 11.66 14.01
CA ALA A 176 -2.64 11.57 14.22
C ALA A 176 -2.18 12.17 15.56
N ARG A 177 -2.86 13.23 16.02
CA ARG A 177 -2.44 14.03 17.20
C ARG A 177 -2.25 13.20 18.47
N PRO A 178 -3.18 12.33 18.92
CA PRO A 178 -3.00 11.53 20.13
C PRO A 178 -1.88 10.48 20.00
N GLN A 179 -1.46 10.17 18.77
CA GLN A 179 -0.40 9.21 18.47
C GLN A 179 0.96 9.90 18.29
N HIS A 180 1.03 11.23 18.29
CA HIS A 180 2.20 12.02 17.93
C HIS A 180 2.76 11.64 16.54
N LEU A 181 1.89 11.23 15.62
CA LEU A 181 2.26 10.70 14.30
C LEU A 181 2.57 11.84 13.32
N PRO A 182 3.77 11.90 12.74
CA PRO A 182 4.11 12.89 11.72
C PRO A 182 3.32 12.67 10.42
N ILE A 183 2.93 13.77 9.77
CA ILE A 183 2.25 13.74 8.46
C ILE A 183 3.05 14.56 7.46
N VAL A 184 3.32 13.97 6.29
CA VAL A 184 3.86 14.68 5.14
C VAL A 184 2.70 15.27 4.35
N VAL A 185 2.54 16.59 4.40
CA VAL A 185 1.47 17.29 3.68
C VAL A 185 2.01 17.83 2.35
N LEU A 186 1.31 17.50 1.24
CA LEU A 186 1.61 18.03 -0.09
C LEU A 186 0.75 19.28 -0.34
N PRO A 187 1.36 20.47 -0.47
CA PRO A 187 0.63 21.70 -0.76
C PRO A 187 -0.17 21.60 -2.07
N GLN A 188 -1.40 22.11 -2.07
CA GLN A 188 -2.33 22.14 -3.20
C GLN A 188 -2.68 20.76 -3.82
N ALA A 189 -2.34 19.66 -3.16
CA ALA A 189 -2.73 18.33 -3.61
C ALA A 189 -4.13 17.99 -3.09
N GLY A 190 -5.00 17.47 -3.96
CA GLY A 190 -6.26 16.83 -3.60
C GLY A 190 -6.09 15.34 -3.34
N HIS A 191 -7.22 14.64 -3.10
CA HIS A 191 -7.25 13.23 -2.69
C HIS A 191 -6.44 12.29 -3.60
N PHE A 192 -6.59 12.44 -4.91
CA PHE A 192 -5.98 11.56 -5.91
C PHE A 192 -4.56 11.97 -6.33
N PHE A 193 -3.97 12.97 -5.70
CA PHE A 193 -2.63 13.47 -6.01
C PHE A 193 -2.45 13.81 -7.51
N HIS A 194 -3.49 14.35 -8.17
CA HIS A 194 -3.40 14.76 -9.57
C HIS A 194 -2.28 15.77 -9.80
N GLY A 195 -1.40 15.47 -10.78
CA GLY A 195 -0.22 16.28 -11.05
C GLY A 195 0.90 16.16 -9.99
N ARG A 196 0.73 15.35 -8.94
CA ARG A 196 1.66 15.17 -7.81
C ARG A 196 2.16 13.73 -7.64
N LEU A 197 1.80 12.80 -8.53
CA LEU A 197 2.18 11.38 -8.40
C LEU A 197 3.69 11.16 -8.40
N THR A 198 4.45 11.94 -9.17
CA THR A 198 5.93 11.90 -9.13
C THR A 198 6.44 12.31 -7.74
N GLN A 199 5.88 13.37 -7.17
CA GLN A 199 6.25 13.84 -5.84
C GLN A 199 5.90 12.80 -4.75
N LEU A 200 4.72 12.16 -4.85
CA LEU A 200 4.34 11.05 -3.97
C LEU A 200 5.36 9.91 -4.03
N ARG A 201 5.74 9.47 -5.24
CA ARG A 201 6.78 8.45 -5.44
C ARG A 201 8.10 8.85 -4.80
N ASP A 202 8.56 10.08 -5.06
CA ASP A 202 9.84 10.58 -4.56
C ASP A 202 9.88 10.68 -3.03
N ILE A 203 8.75 10.99 -2.37
CA ILE A 203 8.62 10.98 -0.90
C ILE A 203 8.81 9.56 -0.38
N VAL A 204 8.11 8.58 -0.93
CA VAL A 204 8.26 7.17 -0.53
C VAL A 204 9.69 6.70 -0.73
N GLN A 205 10.29 6.98 -1.87
CA GLN A 205 11.67 6.57 -2.16
C GLN A 205 12.69 7.22 -1.22
N ARG A 206 12.53 8.52 -0.90
CA ARG A 206 13.42 9.21 0.03
C ARG A 206 13.30 8.68 1.46
N HIS A 207 12.09 8.33 1.88
CA HIS A 207 11.86 7.75 3.21
C HIS A 207 12.66 6.45 3.40
N PHE A 208 12.74 5.62 2.36
CA PHE A 208 13.45 4.34 2.42
C PHE A 208 14.91 4.38 1.94
N ARG A 209 15.44 5.53 1.51
CA ARG A 209 16.87 5.68 1.21
C ARG A 209 17.70 5.64 2.48
N GLY A 210 18.57 4.63 2.59
CA GLY A 210 19.44 4.46 3.76
C GLY A 210 18.79 3.73 4.94
N VAL A 211 17.54 3.28 4.78
CA VAL A 211 16.90 2.34 5.70
C VAL A 211 17.27 0.92 5.26
N GLU A 212 17.74 0.09 6.19
CA GLU A 212 17.85 -1.34 5.95
C GLU A 212 16.41 -1.91 5.85
N LEU A 213 16.10 -2.42 4.66
CA LEU A 213 14.85 -3.14 4.37
C LEU A 213 15.18 -4.62 4.34
#